data_f71c6cee0f8d007f11f26ff77630790a
#
_entry.id   f71c6cee0f8d007f11f26ff77630790a
#
_cell.length_a   1.000
_cell.length_b   1.000
_cell.length_c   1.000
_cell.angle_alpha   90.00
_cell.angle_beta   90.00
_cell.angle_gamma   90.00
#
_symmetry.space_group_name_H-M   'P 1'
#
loop_
_entity.id
_entity.type
_entity.pdbx_description
1 polymer ?
#
loop_
_entity_poly.entity_id
_entity_poly.type
_entity_poly.pdbx_seq_one_letter_code
_entity_poly.pdbx_strand_id
1 'polypeptide(L)'
;MSATAVKYTGSGAVAAADFKYVKWVGKTKSGVAVTIELPKAICRSNPNWKFDDRNDVIAAIEYEGVYDDNDLSSGDRTEPWTIECADNSVSGASEILLGVGKFYVGTSSSDATAVALTRGGGAFIVERVLREINADGDPGAVEGRIVQEEGRPKLSLNALTWLSKVGTLYAGMKTTT
;
A
#
# COMPACT_ATOMS: atom_id res chain seq x y z
N MET A 1 38.01 2.12 2.32
CA MET A 1 36.68 2.43 2.91
C MET A 1 36.12 1.15 3.48
N SER A 2 35.88 1.09 4.77
CA SER A 2 35.28 -0.07 5.42
C SER A 2 33.79 -0.08 5.05
N ALA A 3 33.34 -1.12 4.35
CA ALA A 3 31.90 -1.30 4.07
C ALA A 3 31.21 -1.69 5.36
N THR A 4 30.30 -0.87 5.85
CA THR A 4 29.47 -1.20 7.01
C THR A 4 28.46 -2.25 6.56
N ALA A 5 28.54 -3.45 7.11
CA ALA A 5 27.58 -4.51 6.81
C ALA A 5 26.24 -4.17 7.43
N VAL A 6 25.17 -4.25 6.62
CA VAL A 6 23.79 -4.10 7.10
C VAL A 6 23.21 -5.49 7.34
N LYS A 7 22.75 -5.75 8.57
CA LYS A 7 22.15 -7.03 8.95
C LYS A 7 20.64 -6.84 9.15
N TYR A 8 19.86 -7.70 8.54
CA TYR A 8 18.41 -7.76 8.72
C TYR A 8 18.06 -9.01 9.56
N THR A 9 17.23 -8.81 10.57
CA THR A 9 16.71 -9.90 11.41
C THR A 9 15.20 -9.76 11.53
N GLY A 10 14.48 -10.87 11.54
CA GLY A 10 13.05 -10.90 11.78
C GLY A 10 12.72 -10.49 13.23
N SER A 11 11.59 -9.83 13.42
CA SER A 11 10.98 -9.59 14.74
C SER A 11 9.79 -10.54 14.91
N GLY A 12 9.67 -11.17 16.06
CA GLY A 12 8.56 -12.09 16.35
C GLY A 12 7.22 -11.40 16.65
N ALA A 13 7.17 -10.06 16.66
CA ALA A 13 5.97 -9.29 16.95
C ALA A 13 5.84 -8.09 16.01
N VAL A 14 4.59 -7.71 15.72
CA VAL A 14 4.27 -6.47 15.00
C VAL A 14 4.25 -5.32 15.99
N ALA A 15 5.03 -4.28 15.72
CA ALA A 15 5.09 -3.07 16.53
C ALA A 15 4.40 -1.89 15.82
N ALA A 16 4.07 -0.84 16.55
CA ALA A 16 3.50 0.39 15.97
C ALA A 16 4.40 0.99 14.86
N ALA A 17 5.72 0.81 14.98
CA ALA A 17 6.68 1.27 13.98
C ALA A 17 6.65 0.48 12.66
N ASP A 18 5.97 -0.66 12.61
CA ASP A 18 5.81 -1.46 11.38
C ASP A 18 4.69 -0.92 10.48
N PHE A 19 3.80 -0.09 11.04
CA PHE A 19 2.81 0.64 10.26
C PHE A 19 3.46 1.87 9.64
N LYS A 20 3.33 2.00 8.33
CA LYS A 20 4.01 3.02 7.53
C LYS A 20 3.01 3.86 6.73
N TYR A 21 3.36 5.10 6.48
CA TYR A 21 2.80 5.86 5.38
C TYR A 21 3.42 5.35 4.07
N VAL A 22 2.57 5.02 3.13
CA VAL A 22 2.97 4.45 1.84
C VAL A 22 2.38 5.28 0.71
N LYS A 23 3.22 5.63 -0.26
CA LYS A 23 2.83 6.42 -1.43
C LYS A 23 3.44 5.85 -2.70
N TRP A 24 2.61 5.67 -3.71
CA TRP A 24 3.06 5.40 -5.06
C TRP A 24 2.77 6.61 -5.95
N VAL A 25 3.76 7.05 -6.69
CA VAL A 25 3.65 8.16 -7.66
C VAL A 25 4.15 7.68 -9.00
N GLY A 26 3.30 7.71 -9.99
CA GLY A 26 3.65 7.25 -11.32
C GLY A 26 2.65 7.66 -12.38
N LYS A 27 2.64 6.89 -13.46
CA LYS A 27 1.72 7.10 -14.57
C LYS A 27 1.00 5.80 -14.88
N THR A 28 -0.23 5.92 -15.34
CA THR A 28 -0.96 4.80 -15.95
C THR A 28 -0.27 4.39 -17.26
N LYS A 29 -0.66 3.27 -17.83
CA LYS A 29 -0.21 2.88 -19.18
C LYS A 29 -0.60 3.90 -20.25
N SER A 30 -1.69 4.64 -20.04
CA SER A 30 -2.12 5.75 -20.92
C SER A 30 -1.34 7.07 -20.70
N GLY A 31 -0.42 7.11 -19.73
CA GLY A 31 0.43 8.27 -19.46
C GLY A 31 -0.12 9.28 -18.46
N VAL A 32 -1.31 9.06 -17.92
CA VAL A 32 -1.93 9.94 -16.91
C VAL A 32 -1.19 9.81 -15.59
N ALA A 33 -0.84 10.94 -14.97
CA ALA A 33 -0.19 10.98 -13.65
C ALA A 33 -1.19 10.54 -12.58
N VAL A 34 -0.75 9.60 -11.71
CA VAL A 34 -1.55 9.07 -10.61
C VAL A 34 -0.71 9.02 -9.35
N THR A 35 -1.30 9.41 -8.25
CA THR A 35 -0.78 9.24 -6.91
C THR A 35 -1.75 8.36 -6.11
N ILE A 36 -1.22 7.32 -5.46
CA ILE A 36 -1.97 6.45 -4.55
C ILE A 36 -1.28 6.55 -3.19
N GLU A 37 -2.06 6.85 -2.16
CA GLU A 37 -1.56 6.98 -0.80
C GLU A 37 -2.33 6.06 0.14
N LEU A 38 -1.59 5.42 1.04
CA LEU A 38 -2.09 4.70 2.20
C LEU A 38 -1.50 5.38 3.44
N PRO A 39 -2.27 6.23 4.14
CA PRO A 39 -1.77 7.00 5.28
C PRO A 39 -1.20 6.13 6.39
N LYS A 40 -1.79 4.96 6.60
CA LYS A 40 -1.32 3.96 7.55
C LYS A 40 -1.47 2.58 6.93
N ALA A 41 -0.36 1.89 6.71
CA ALA A 41 -0.33 0.60 6.03
C ALA A 41 0.71 -0.34 6.62
N ILE A 42 0.45 -1.63 6.51
CA ILE A 42 1.37 -2.68 6.91
C ILE A 42 1.74 -3.55 5.71
N CYS A 43 3.01 -3.93 5.62
CA CYS A 43 3.45 -4.89 4.60
C CYS A 43 2.97 -6.29 4.97
N ARG A 44 2.19 -6.91 4.08
CA ARG A 44 1.66 -8.29 4.24
C ARG A 44 2.52 -9.33 3.57
N SER A 45 3.44 -8.90 2.70
CA SER A 45 4.31 -9.83 1.98
C SER A 45 5.37 -10.44 2.89
N ASN A 46 5.61 -11.72 2.70
CA ASN A 46 6.80 -12.36 3.22
C ASN A 46 8.04 -11.93 2.42
N PRO A 47 9.21 -11.78 3.07
CA PRO A 47 10.44 -11.49 2.36
C PRO A 47 10.72 -12.57 1.29
N ASN A 48 10.66 -12.15 0.04
CA ASN A 48 10.99 -12.98 -1.11
C ASN A 48 11.81 -12.15 -2.09
N TRP A 49 13.12 -12.34 -2.06
CA TRP A 49 14.05 -11.51 -2.80
C TRP A 49 14.65 -12.31 -3.94
N LYS A 50 14.60 -11.73 -5.13
CA LYS A 50 15.36 -12.21 -6.27
C LYS A 50 16.55 -11.28 -6.45
N PHE A 51 17.74 -11.86 -6.43
CA PHE A 51 18.97 -11.13 -6.67
C PHE A 51 19.31 -11.19 -8.17
N ASP A 52 19.67 -10.05 -8.74
CA ASP A 52 20.21 -9.94 -10.09
C ASP A 52 21.72 -9.70 -10.01
N ASP A 53 22.46 -10.01 -11.08
CA ASP A 53 23.92 -9.90 -11.16
C ASP A 53 24.47 -8.48 -10.88
N ARG A 54 23.61 -7.47 -10.89
CA ARG A 54 23.95 -6.07 -10.66
C ARG A 54 23.67 -5.52 -9.26
N ASN A 55 23.50 -6.38 -8.25
CA ASN A 55 23.10 -6.00 -6.87
C ASN A 55 21.71 -5.34 -6.74
N ASP A 56 20.90 -5.41 -7.77
CA ASP A 56 19.52 -4.99 -7.71
C ASP A 56 18.67 -6.11 -7.09
N VAL A 57 17.73 -5.74 -6.21
CA VAL A 57 16.80 -6.66 -5.61
C VAL A 57 15.40 -6.37 -6.15
N ILE A 58 14.77 -7.39 -6.73
CA ILE A 58 13.37 -7.32 -7.12
C ILE A 58 12.57 -7.98 -5.99
N ALA A 59 11.72 -7.19 -5.35
CA ALA A 59 10.85 -7.63 -4.27
C ALA A 59 9.39 -7.47 -4.70
N ALA A 60 8.62 -8.57 -4.63
CA ALA A 60 7.17 -8.50 -4.71
C ALA A 60 6.64 -8.09 -3.34
N ILE A 61 6.01 -6.92 -3.25
CA ILE A 61 5.50 -6.36 -2.00
C ILE A 61 4.02 -6.05 -2.11
N GLU A 62 3.32 -6.29 -1.01
CA GLU A 62 1.91 -5.93 -0.84
C GLU A 62 1.75 -5.17 0.47
N TYR A 63 1.18 -3.99 0.38
CA TYR A 63 0.79 -3.19 1.52
C TYR A 63 -0.73 -3.16 1.63
N GLU A 64 -1.21 -3.39 2.84
CA GLU A 64 -2.63 -3.26 3.20
C GLU A 64 -2.81 -2.02 4.07
N GLY A 65 -3.71 -1.12 3.67
CA GLY A 65 -4.08 0.05 4.46
C GLY A 65 -4.94 -0.36 5.64
N VAL A 66 -4.70 0.28 6.78
CA VAL A 66 -5.43 0.05 8.03
C VAL A 66 -6.00 1.36 8.54
N TYR A 67 -7.15 1.29 9.21
CA TYR A 67 -7.74 2.44 9.89
C TYR A 67 -6.89 2.86 11.08
N ASP A 68 -6.85 4.15 11.39
CA ASP A 68 -6.23 4.64 12.62
C ASP A 68 -7.16 4.40 13.82
N ASP A 69 -6.59 3.96 14.96
CA ASP A 69 -7.36 3.77 16.19
C ASP A 69 -8.04 5.06 16.66
N ASN A 70 -7.44 6.22 16.36
CA ASN A 70 -8.01 7.53 16.69
C ASN A 70 -9.29 7.84 15.89
N ASP A 71 -9.40 7.32 14.65
CA ASP A 71 -10.58 7.55 13.80
C ASP A 71 -11.79 6.69 14.24
N LEU A 72 -11.56 5.58 14.95
CA LEU A 72 -12.62 4.71 15.45
C LEU A 72 -13.46 5.38 16.54
N SER A 73 -12.92 6.36 17.25
CA SER A 73 -13.59 7.07 18.36
C SER A 73 -14.43 8.25 17.91
N SER A 74 -14.22 8.81 16.72
CA SER A 74 -14.85 10.04 16.24
C SER A 74 -16.17 9.82 15.48
N GLY A 75 -16.48 8.59 15.09
CA GLY A 75 -17.66 8.28 14.26
C GLY A 75 -17.50 8.65 12.77
N ASP A 76 -16.54 9.49 12.44
CA ASP A 76 -16.16 9.86 11.07
C ASP A 76 -14.99 8.98 10.63
N ARG A 77 -15.31 7.84 10.02
CA ARG A 77 -14.27 6.95 9.46
C ARG A 77 -13.73 7.55 8.18
N THR A 78 -12.49 8.00 8.24
CA THR A 78 -11.74 8.35 7.02
C THR A 78 -11.23 7.06 6.37
N GLU A 79 -11.53 6.90 5.07
CA GLU A 79 -11.01 5.75 4.31
C GLU A 79 -9.47 5.74 4.37
N PRO A 80 -8.85 4.57 4.59
CA PRO A 80 -7.40 4.47 4.78
C PRO A 80 -6.63 4.51 3.46
N TRP A 81 -7.15 5.21 2.46
CA TRP A 81 -6.54 5.37 1.16
C TRP A 81 -7.03 6.62 0.43
N THR A 82 -6.18 7.14 -0.44
CA THR A 82 -6.54 8.19 -1.41
C THR A 82 -5.96 7.88 -2.78
N ILE A 83 -6.67 8.26 -3.83
CA ILE A 83 -6.20 8.25 -5.21
C ILE A 83 -6.38 9.64 -5.79
N GLU A 84 -5.29 10.19 -6.31
CA GLU A 84 -5.29 11.44 -7.04
C GLU A 84 -4.88 11.19 -8.49
N CYS A 85 -5.74 11.57 -9.43
CA CYS A 85 -5.48 11.51 -10.87
C CYS A 85 -5.45 12.92 -11.44
N ALA A 86 -4.44 13.23 -12.27
CA ALA A 86 -4.28 14.55 -12.88
C ALA A 86 -5.30 14.85 -13.98
N ASP A 87 -6.07 13.87 -14.44
CA ASP A 87 -7.02 14.00 -15.54
C ASP A 87 -8.39 13.45 -15.15
N ASN A 88 -9.42 14.31 -15.28
CA ASN A 88 -10.83 13.96 -15.08
C ASN A 88 -11.47 13.29 -16.29
N SER A 89 -10.75 13.10 -17.37
CA SER A 89 -11.28 12.60 -18.65
C SER A 89 -11.19 11.07 -18.81
N VAL A 90 -10.93 10.32 -17.74
CA VAL A 90 -10.93 8.85 -17.78
C VAL A 90 -12.37 8.36 -17.86
N SER A 91 -12.97 8.49 -19.03
CA SER A 91 -14.26 7.87 -19.31
C SER A 91 -14.06 6.38 -19.59
N GLY A 92 -14.57 5.54 -18.70
CA GLY A 92 -14.80 4.11 -18.98
C GLY A 92 -13.65 3.16 -18.68
N ALA A 93 -12.61 3.56 -17.97
CA ALA A 93 -11.58 2.62 -17.54
C ALA A 93 -11.98 1.93 -16.24
N SER A 94 -12.34 0.66 -16.34
CA SER A 94 -12.65 -0.19 -15.19
C SER A 94 -11.41 -0.69 -14.45
N GLU A 95 -10.19 -0.39 -14.92
CA GLU A 95 -8.96 -0.89 -14.33
C GLU A 95 -7.83 0.15 -14.44
N ILE A 96 -7.29 0.56 -13.30
CA ILE A 96 -6.11 1.42 -13.24
C ILE A 96 -4.88 0.53 -13.35
N LEU A 97 -4.37 0.35 -14.56
CA LEU A 97 -3.12 -0.34 -14.79
C LEU A 97 -1.95 0.60 -14.47
N LEU A 98 -1.26 0.31 -13.37
CA LEU A 98 -0.10 1.06 -12.94
C LEU A 98 1.09 0.79 -13.86
N GLY A 99 1.70 1.85 -14.35
CA GLY A 99 2.91 1.81 -15.17
C GLY A 99 4.18 2.01 -14.33
N VAL A 100 5.13 2.77 -14.90
CA VAL A 100 6.37 3.13 -14.20
C VAL A 100 6.09 4.18 -13.13
N GLY A 101 6.60 3.95 -11.92
CA GLY A 101 6.42 4.85 -10.80
C GLY A 101 7.51 4.74 -9.75
N LYS A 102 7.45 5.65 -8.77
CA LYS A 102 8.29 5.64 -7.57
C LYS A 102 7.45 5.26 -6.37
N PHE A 103 8.03 4.46 -5.50
CA PHE A 103 7.42 4.01 -4.27
C PHE A 103 8.10 4.70 -3.09
N TYR A 104 7.30 5.31 -2.23
CA TYR A 104 7.75 6.07 -1.07
C TYR A 104 7.22 5.40 0.20
N VAL A 105 8.05 5.40 1.24
CA VAL A 105 7.71 4.89 2.57
C VAL A 105 8.21 5.88 3.62
N GLY A 106 7.41 6.14 4.63
CA GLY A 106 7.74 7.03 5.75
C GLY A 106 6.87 6.74 6.97
N THR A 107 6.96 7.57 7.98
CA THR A 107 6.04 7.57 9.14
C THR A 107 4.86 8.52 8.90
N SER A 108 5.05 9.48 7.99
CA SER A 108 4.05 10.47 7.58
C SER A 108 4.28 10.89 6.12
N SER A 109 3.39 11.70 5.57
CA SER A 109 3.54 12.25 4.21
C SER A 109 4.76 13.18 4.07
N SER A 110 5.17 13.84 5.16
CA SER A 110 6.26 14.81 5.15
C SER A 110 7.65 14.17 5.20
N ASP A 111 7.78 12.98 5.76
CA ASP A 111 9.06 12.26 5.90
C ASP A 111 9.21 11.08 4.93
N ALA A 112 8.21 10.85 4.09
CA ALA A 112 8.24 9.77 3.12
C ALA A 112 9.35 9.93 2.10
N THR A 113 10.21 8.93 1.99
CA THR A 113 11.34 8.90 1.06
C THR A 113 11.16 7.84 -0.02
N ALA A 114 11.69 8.11 -1.21
CA ALA A 114 11.67 7.13 -2.29
C ALA A 114 12.56 5.94 -1.94
N VAL A 115 11.99 4.75 -1.89
CA VAL A 115 12.70 3.51 -1.52
C VAL A 115 12.82 2.52 -2.67
N ALA A 116 11.97 2.62 -3.66
CA ALA A 116 11.97 1.71 -4.82
C ALA A 116 11.42 2.37 -6.08
N LEU A 117 11.77 1.79 -7.22
CA LEU A 117 11.10 2.00 -8.50
C LEU A 117 10.19 0.80 -8.77
N THR A 118 9.06 1.02 -9.43
CA THR A 118 8.20 -0.09 -9.85
C THR A 118 8.71 -0.68 -11.17
N ARG A 119 8.75 -2.02 -11.24
CA ARG A 119 9.14 -2.77 -12.44
C ARG A 119 8.03 -3.76 -12.79
N GLY A 120 7.49 -3.64 -13.99
CA GLY A 120 6.52 -4.62 -14.50
C GLY A 120 5.09 -4.46 -14.01
N GLY A 121 4.76 -3.29 -13.45
CA GLY A 121 3.41 -2.96 -13.05
C GLY A 121 3.12 -3.23 -11.56
N GLY A 122 1.88 -2.93 -11.17
CA GLY A 122 1.33 -3.11 -9.85
C GLY A 122 -0.19 -3.06 -9.92
N ALA A 123 -0.85 -3.31 -8.81
CA ALA A 123 -2.30 -3.22 -8.68
C ALA A 123 -2.66 -2.51 -7.39
N PHE A 124 -3.69 -1.68 -7.48
CA PHE A 124 -4.38 -1.15 -6.31
C PHE A 124 -5.81 -1.68 -6.31
N ILE A 125 -6.19 -2.32 -5.23
CA ILE A 125 -7.49 -2.99 -5.07
C ILE A 125 -8.07 -2.55 -3.74
N VAL A 126 -9.36 -2.22 -3.73
CA VAL A 126 -10.13 -2.01 -2.50
C VAL A 126 -11.15 -3.13 -2.37
N GLU A 127 -10.92 -4.04 -1.44
CA GLU A 127 -11.88 -5.07 -1.07
C GLU A 127 -12.89 -4.46 -0.10
N ARG A 128 -14.18 -4.53 -0.45
CA ARG A 128 -15.28 -4.06 0.40
C ARG A 128 -16.14 -5.22 0.84
N VAL A 129 -16.42 -5.27 2.13
CA VAL A 129 -17.42 -6.19 2.70
C VAL A 129 -18.68 -5.38 2.97
N LEU A 130 -19.74 -5.70 2.24
CA LEU A 130 -21.04 -5.07 2.39
C LEU A 130 -21.97 -6.01 3.13
N ARG A 131 -22.71 -5.50 4.11
CA ARG A 131 -23.76 -6.22 4.82
C ARG A 131 -25.11 -5.58 4.56
N GLU A 132 -26.08 -6.42 4.23
CA GLU A 132 -27.49 -6.02 4.14
C GLU A 132 -28.16 -6.19 5.50
N ILE A 133 -28.93 -5.17 5.90
CA ILE A 133 -29.77 -5.22 7.09
C ILE A 133 -31.20 -5.44 6.61
N ASN A 134 -31.67 -6.68 6.67
CA ASN A 134 -33.02 -7.03 6.25
C ASN A 134 -33.99 -6.96 7.44
N ALA A 135 -35.17 -6.40 7.22
CA ALA A 135 -36.29 -6.46 8.15
C ALA A 135 -37.36 -7.41 7.64
N ASP A 136 -38.19 -7.94 8.55
CA ASP A 136 -39.31 -8.81 8.18
C ASP A 136 -40.24 -8.09 7.19
N GLY A 137 -40.50 -8.74 6.05
CA GLY A 137 -41.33 -8.18 4.99
C GLY A 137 -40.61 -7.42 3.90
N ASP A 138 -39.30 -7.30 3.94
CA ASP A 138 -38.52 -6.70 2.85
C ASP A 138 -38.51 -7.61 1.62
N PRO A 139 -38.80 -7.10 0.41
CA PRO A 139 -38.79 -7.89 -0.83
C PRO A 139 -37.36 -8.21 -1.32
N GLY A 140 -36.32 -7.73 -0.65
CA GLY A 140 -34.91 -7.87 -1.01
C GLY A 140 -34.07 -6.73 -0.47
N ALA A 141 -32.90 -6.49 -1.09
CA ALA A 141 -32.00 -5.41 -0.68
C ALA A 141 -32.67 -4.04 -0.79
N VAL A 142 -32.64 -3.25 0.28
CA VAL A 142 -33.26 -1.92 0.35
C VAL A 142 -32.17 -0.86 0.44
N GLU A 143 -32.28 0.19 -0.39
CA GLU A 143 -31.40 1.34 -0.34
C GLU A 143 -31.37 1.95 1.08
N GLY A 144 -30.17 2.29 1.57
CA GLY A 144 -29.96 2.81 2.92
C GLY A 144 -29.86 1.73 4.00
N ARG A 145 -30.08 0.46 3.68
CA ARG A 145 -29.89 -0.69 4.59
C ARG A 145 -28.68 -1.56 4.20
N ILE A 146 -27.91 -1.14 3.21
CA ILE A 146 -26.62 -1.74 2.88
C ILE A 146 -25.54 -0.92 3.60
N VAL A 147 -24.80 -1.56 4.48
CA VAL A 147 -23.69 -0.93 5.22
C VAL A 147 -22.38 -1.56 4.84
N GLN A 148 -21.33 -0.73 4.75
CA GLN A 148 -19.97 -1.24 4.57
C GLN A 148 -19.43 -1.64 5.95
N GLU A 149 -19.09 -2.91 6.13
CA GLU A 149 -18.47 -3.41 7.37
C GLU A 149 -16.96 -3.22 7.36
N GLU A 150 -16.32 -3.52 6.23
CA GLU A 150 -14.86 -3.43 6.08
C GLU A 150 -14.49 -2.87 4.71
N GLY A 151 -13.42 -2.08 4.68
CA GLY A 151 -12.68 -1.71 3.49
C GLY A 151 -11.21 -2.08 3.67
N ARG A 152 -10.67 -2.89 2.75
CA ARG A 152 -9.27 -3.33 2.79
C ARG A 152 -8.56 -2.88 1.52
N PRO A 153 -7.95 -1.68 1.53
CA PRO A 153 -7.14 -1.23 0.41
C PRO A 153 -5.82 -1.98 0.39
N LYS A 154 -5.47 -2.54 -0.76
CA LYS A 154 -4.23 -3.28 -1.00
C LYS A 154 -3.48 -2.67 -2.17
N LEU A 155 -2.21 -2.39 -1.96
CA LEU A 155 -1.28 -1.92 -2.98
C LEU A 155 -0.20 -2.98 -3.19
N SER A 156 -0.25 -3.66 -4.32
CA SER A 156 0.72 -4.69 -4.72
C SER A 156 1.66 -4.17 -5.78
N LEU A 157 2.95 -4.29 -5.57
CA LEU A 157 3.99 -3.77 -6.46
C LEU A 157 5.14 -4.77 -6.63
N ASN A 158 5.73 -4.77 -7.83
CA ASN A 158 7.07 -5.31 -8.03
C ASN A 158 8.07 -4.16 -7.85
N ALA A 159 8.75 -4.14 -6.71
CA ALA A 159 9.67 -3.10 -6.33
C ALA A 159 11.11 -3.46 -6.73
N LEU A 160 11.74 -2.60 -7.54
CA LEU A 160 13.17 -2.64 -7.80
C LEU A 160 13.85 -1.69 -6.81
N THR A 161 14.64 -2.23 -5.90
CA THR A 161 15.28 -1.47 -4.82
C THR A 161 16.73 -1.90 -4.61
N TRP A 162 17.49 -1.05 -3.91
CA TRP A 162 18.84 -1.40 -3.45
C TRP A 162 18.77 -2.30 -2.22
N LEU A 163 19.71 -3.23 -2.08
CA LEU A 163 19.77 -4.14 -0.94
C LEU A 163 19.73 -3.39 0.41
N SER A 164 20.37 -2.23 0.49
CA SER A 164 20.39 -1.38 1.69
C SER A 164 19.01 -0.77 2.06
N LYS A 165 18.04 -0.79 1.16
CA LYS A 165 16.69 -0.25 1.39
C LYS A 165 15.64 -1.34 1.62
N VAL A 166 15.99 -2.59 1.38
CA VAL A 166 15.04 -3.73 1.47
C VAL A 166 14.39 -3.81 2.85
N GLY A 167 15.13 -3.59 3.93
CA GLY A 167 14.59 -3.65 5.29
C GLY A 167 13.51 -2.62 5.60
N THR A 168 13.41 -1.52 4.82
CA THR A 168 12.35 -0.52 5.01
C THR A 168 11.02 -0.94 4.38
N LEU A 169 11.03 -1.97 3.52
CA LEU A 169 9.85 -2.44 2.80
C LEU A 169 9.02 -3.45 3.59
N TYR A 170 9.61 -4.14 4.55
CA TYR A 170 8.93 -5.23 5.25
C TYR A 170 8.66 -4.89 6.70
N ALA A 171 7.45 -5.23 7.17
CA ALA A 171 7.11 -5.13 8.58
C ALA A 171 7.92 -6.14 9.42
N GLY A 172 8.28 -5.74 10.63
CA GLY A 172 8.98 -6.61 11.58
C GLY A 172 10.43 -6.91 11.22
N MET A 173 11.04 -6.21 10.28
CA MET A 173 12.48 -6.33 10.00
C MET A 173 13.27 -5.29 10.79
N LYS A 174 14.27 -5.77 11.53
CA LYS A 174 15.23 -4.92 12.25
C LYS A 174 16.52 -4.78 11.45
N THR A 175 16.97 -3.55 11.27
CA THR A 175 18.28 -3.24 10.71
C THR A 175 19.27 -3.03 11.84
N THR A 176 20.38 -3.76 11.81
CA THR A 176 21.50 -3.58 12.73
C THR A 176 22.71 -3.14 11.91
N THR A 177 23.26 -2.01 12.24
CA THR A 177 24.53 -1.47 11.70
C THR A 177 25.68 -1.94 12.56
#